data_30a097f7f6993ae61dca94632785332a
#
_entry.id   30a097f7f6993ae61dca94632785332a
#
_cell.length_a   1.000
_cell.length_b   1.000
_cell.length_c   1.000
_cell.angle_alpha   90.00
_cell.angle_beta   90.00
_cell.angle_gamma   90.00
#
_symmetry.space_group_name_H-M   'P 1'
#
loop_
_entity.id
_entity.type
_entity.pdbx_description
1 polymer ?
#
loop_
_entity_poly.entity_id
_entity_poly.type
_entity_poly.pdbx_seq_one_letter_code
_entity_poly.pdbx_strand_id
1 'polypeptide(L)'
;MSTRMLAAAVSGRGIVDPDEAVVACDDEGFARGRAAFETLRVYDGAPFRLAEHVDRLAQSASRLGLLAPDVAGVREVAGLALAAVATYDGDAVLRLYWTPGAPGGEATAVALVSPVPDWIEPARERGQRLVSLPFPARSAPWLLPGTKSVSYATNVAAEAEAKRRGADDAVLIDLDGTVLEGPVTNVWWRDGTRLLTPSLELGILAGETRAALIELARSLGYETEEGTYGLDRLLAAEEVFTSSSVREVMPVITVDDRSYASREAADALQRALRRAARR
;
A
#
# COMPACT_ATOMS: atom_id res chain seq x y z
N MET A 1 7.79 -15.96 -7.26
CA MET A 1 9.27 -15.84 -7.26
C MET A 1 9.62 -14.62 -6.43
N SER A 2 10.60 -14.70 -5.52
CA SER A 2 11.09 -13.55 -4.77
C SER A 2 11.79 -12.60 -5.73
N THR A 3 11.35 -11.36 -5.78
CA THR A 3 11.99 -10.32 -6.61
C THR A 3 13.34 -9.99 -5.96
N ARG A 4 14.44 -10.18 -6.71
CA ARG A 4 15.78 -9.85 -6.21
C ARG A 4 15.85 -8.36 -5.88
N MET A 5 16.39 -8.00 -4.70
CA MET A 5 16.66 -6.62 -4.35
C MET A 5 17.74 -6.05 -5.27
N LEU A 6 17.54 -4.80 -5.71
CA LEU A 6 18.50 -4.05 -6.51
C LEU A 6 19.51 -3.31 -5.65
N ALA A 7 19.05 -2.75 -4.52
CA ALA A 7 19.88 -2.03 -3.57
C ALA A 7 19.28 -2.07 -2.16
N ALA A 8 20.15 -1.92 -1.15
CA ALA A 8 19.79 -1.73 0.24
C ALA A 8 20.66 -0.63 0.86
N ALA A 9 20.07 0.16 1.76
CA ALA A 9 20.78 1.15 2.57
C ALA A 9 20.25 1.15 4.00
N VAL A 10 21.13 1.41 4.96
CA VAL A 10 20.83 1.36 6.41
C VAL A 10 21.39 2.62 7.07
N SER A 11 20.62 3.22 7.99
CA SER A 11 21.07 4.38 8.76
C SER A 11 22.37 4.08 9.52
N GLY A 12 23.30 5.02 9.50
CA GLY A 12 24.63 4.87 10.14
C GLY A 12 25.59 3.91 9.44
N ARG A 13 25.14 3.16 8.40
CA ARG A 13 25.98 2.19 7.66
C ARG A 13 26.11 2.52 6.17
N GLY A 14 25.20 3.33 5.61
CA GLY A 14 25.17 3.65 4.19
C GLY A 14 24.64 2.48 3.34
N ILE A 15 25.15 2.33 2.11
CA ILE A 15 24.83 1.22 1.21
C ILE A 15 25.38 -0.08 1.77
N VAL A 16 24.56 -1.13 1.77
CA VAL A 16 24.90 -2.48 2.21
C VAL A 16 24.55 -3.50 1.13
N ASP A 17 25.12 -4.69 1.19
CA ASP A 17 24.71 -5.80 0.35
C ASP A 17 23.25 -6.17 0.72
N PRO A 18 22.33 -6.27 -0.26
CA PRO A 18 20.95 -6.69 0.01
C PRO A 18 20.83 -8.07 0.70
N ASP A 19 21.83 -8.93 0.57
CA ASP A 19 21.85 -10.25 1.21
C ASP A 19 22.48 -10.21 2.62
N GLU A 20 22.96 -9.03 3.09
CA GLU A 20 23.53 -8.86 4.41
C GLU A 20 22.44 -8.80 5.49
N ALA A 21 22.68 -9.47 6.63
CA ALA A 21 21.82 -9.37 7.79
C ALA A 21 22.02 -8.00 8.48
N VAL A 22 21.03 -7.12 8.35
CA VAL A 22 21.10 -5.72 8.85
C VAL A 22 20.23 -5.48 10.09
N VAL A 23 19.36 -6.42 10.44
CA VAL A 23 18.47 -6.34 11.60
C VAL A 23 18.93 -7.35 12.64
N ALA A 24 19.08 -6.92 13.89
CA ALA A 24 19.44 -7.80 15.01
C ALA A 24 18.31 -8.82 15.26
N CYS A 25 18.67 -10.04 15.68
CA CYS A 25 17.68 -11.11 15.90
C CYS A 25 16.72 -10.85 17.07
N ASP A 26 17.09 -9.97 18.00
CA ASP A 26 16.27 -9.51 19.14
C ASP A 26 15.62 -8.13 18.90
N ASP A 27 15.73 -7.57 17.70
CA ASP A 27 14.96 -6.40 17.28
C ASP A 27 13.45 -6.70 17.36
N GLU A 28 12.68 -5.86 18.05
CA GLU A 28 11.24 -6.06 18.19
C GLU A 28 10.48 -5.97 16.86
N GLY A 29 11.03 -5.27 15.85
CA GLY A 29 10.52 -5.27 14.50
C GLY A 29 10.54 -6.68 13.89
N PHE A 30 11.63 -7.42 14.10
CA PHE A 30 11.76 -8.81 13.68
C PHE A 30 11.03 -9.77 14.64
N ALA A 31 11.28 -9.66 15.95
CA ALA A 31 10.81 -10.63 16.93
C ALA A 31 9.28 -10.55 17.21
N ARG A 32 8.66 -9.36 17.02
CA ARG A 32 7.27 -9.08 17.41
C ARG A 32 6.46 -8.35 16.33
N GLY A 33 7.04 -8.00 15.18
CA GLY A 33 6.39 -7.19 14.16
C GLY A 33 6.17 -5.73 14.59
N ARG A 34 6.90 -5.23 15.59
CA ARG A 34 6.81 -3.86 16.09
C ARG A 34 7.76 -2.93 15.34
N ALA A 35 7.48 -2.74 14.05
CA ALA A 35 8.17 -1.77 13.20
C ALA A 35 7.17 -1.13 12.24
N ALA A 36 7.42 0.12 11.85
CA ALA A 36 6.67 0.80 10.80
C ALA A 36 7.33 0.58 9.45
N PHE A 37 6.53 0.55 8.38
CA PHE A 37 7.09 0.49 7.03
C PHE A 37 6.29 1.29 6.03
N GLU A 38 6.95 1.65 4.93
CA GLU A 38 6.35 2.25 3.76
C GLU A 38 6.74 1.52 2.48
N THR A 39 5.89 1.68 1.48
CA THR A 39 6.14 1.13 0.15
C THR A 39 5.64 2.13 -0.87
N LEU A 40 6.51 2.57 -1.75
CA LEU A 40 6.19 3.54 -2.78
C LEU A 40 6.80 3.15 -4.12
N ARG A 41 6.16 3.58 -5.20
CA ARG A 41 6.66 3.38 -6.55
C ARG A 41 7.63 4.50 -6.91
N VAL A 42 8.65 4.15 -7.64
CA VAL A 42 9.67 5.04 -8.19
C VAL A 42 9.49 5.04 -9.69
N TYR A 43 9.18 6.20 -10.27
CA TYR A 43 8.97 6.38 -11.70
C TYR A 43 10.18 7.08 -12.29
N ASP A 44 10.85 6.45 -13.24
CA ASP A 44 12.03 7.02 -13.90
C ASP A 44 13.06 7.60 -12.88
N GLY A 45 13.30 6.88 -11.79
CA GLY A 45 14.21 7.30 -10.71
C GLY A 45 13.62 8.24 -9.66
N ALA A 46 12.41 8.80 -9.88
CA ALA A 46 11.74 9.70 -8.96
C ALA A 46 10.73 8.97 -8.05
N PRO A 47 10.90 8.98 -6.71
CA PRO A 47 9.95 8.36 -5.78
C PRO A 47 8.67 9.21 -5.68
N PHE A 48 7.53 8.60 -5.96
CA PHE A 48 6.23 9.28 -5.93
C PHE A 48 5.77 9.55 -4.50
N ARG A 49 5.52 10.80 -4.15
CA ARG A 49 5.01 11.25 -2.84
C ARG A 49 5.89 10.80 -1.66
N LEU A 50 7.20 10.86 -1.82
CA LEU A 50 8.14 10.43 -0.77
C LEU A 50 7.91 11.17 0.55
N ALA A 51 7.60 12.47 0.51
CA ALA A 51 7.38 13.28 1.70
C ALA A 51 6.18 12.76 2.50
N GLU A 52 5.05 12.55 1.86
CA GLU A 52 3.81 12.05 2.45
C GLU A 52 3.98 10.62 3.00
N HIS A 53 4.72 9.77 2.27
CA HIS A 53 5.07 8.43 2.75
C HIS A 53 5.93 8.47 4.00
N VAL A 54 6.92 9.37 4.10
CA VAL A 54 7.76 9.53 5.29
C VAL A 54 6.95 10.09 6.46
N ASP A 55 6.04 11.03 6.21
CA ASP A 55 5.14 11.56 7.23
C ASP A 55 4.22 10.46 7.79
N ARG A 56 3.68 9.59 6.93
CA ARG A 56 2.87 8.45 7.37
C ARG A 56 3.70 7.38 8.09
N LEU A 57 4.96 7.17 7.70
CA LEU A 57 5.90 6.32 8.44
C LEU A 57 6.06 6.82 9.89
N ALA A 58 6.24 8.14 10.06
CA ALA A 58 6.36 8.75 11.37
C ALA A 58 5.07 8.62 12.21
N GLN A 59 3.90 8.80 11.59
CA GLN A 59 2.61 8.57 12.24
C GLN A 59 2.45 7.12 12.68
N SER A 60 2.80 6.15 11.82
CA SER A 60 2.74 4.73 12.14
C SER A 60 3.71 4.37 13.27
N ALA A 61 4.93 4.90 13.25
CA ALA A 61 5.91 4.73 14.32
C ALA A 61 5.38 5.26 15.66
N SER A 62 4.79 6.46 15.67
CA SER A 62 4.17 7.05 16.87
C SER A 62 3.05 6.16 17.44
N ARG A 63 2.15 5.65 16.59
CA ARG A 63 1.06 4.74 17.01
C ARG A 63 1.59 3.43 17.59
N LEU A 64 2.72 2.92 17.07
CA LEU A 64 3.41 1.73 17.60
C LEU A 64 4.20 2.01 18.89
N GLY A 65 4.22 3.26 19.38
CA GLY A 65 5.03 3.66 20.53
C GLY A 65 6.53 3.55 20.28
N LEU A 66 6.96 3.72 19.04
CA LEU A 66 8.37 3.81 18.67
C LEU A 66 8.90 5.23 18.85
N LEU A 67 10.23 5.36 18.98
CA LEU A 67 10.88 6.66 18.85
C LEU A 67 10.52 7.27 17.51
N ALA A 68 10.31 8.59 17.51
CA ALA A 68 10.02 9.32 16.28
C ALA A 68 11.18 9.12 15.29
N PRO A 69 10.88 8.76 14.02
CA PRO A 69 11.91 8.69 13.00
C PRO A 69 12.59 10.04 12.81
N ASP A 70 13.91 10.02 12.67
CA ASP A 70 14.62 11.15 12.07
C ASP A 70 14.25 11.23 10.59
N VAL A 71 13.33 12.13 10.26
CA VAL A 71 12.82 12.31 8.89
C VAL A 71 13.94 12.62 7.90
N ALA A 72 14.96 13.40 8.31
CA ALA A 72 16.10 13.71 7.46
C ALA A 72 16.93 12.45 7.20
N GLY A 73 17.24 11.68 8.24
CA GLY A 73 17.97 10.41 8.12
C GLY A 73 17.21 9.35 7.31
N VAL A 74 15.87 9.26 7.45
CA VAL A 74 15.06 8.35 6.61
C VAL A 74 15.13 8.76 5.13
N ARG A 75 15.05 10.06 4.83
CA ARG A 75 15.20 10.56 3.44
C ARG A 75 16.60 10.36 2.88
N GLU A 76 17.64 10.53 3.71
CA GLU A 76 19.02 10.24 3.33
C GLU A 76 19.19 8.77 2.93
N VAL A 77 18.75 7.83 3.77
CA VAL A 77 18.80 6.38 3.48
C VAL A 77 18.03 6.03 2.22
N ALA A 78 16.84 6.62 2.00
CA ALA A 78 16.09 6.48 0.77
C ALA A 78 16.87 6.98 -0.45
N GLY A 79 17.49 8.18 -0.34
CA GLY A 79 18.31 8.78 -1.39
C GLY A 79 19.53 7.94 -1.75
N LEU A 80 20.23 7.38 -0.76
CA LEU A 80 21.35 6.47 -0.98
C LEU A 80 20.93 5.21 -1.76
N ALA A 81 19.84 4.57 -1.35
CA ALA A 81 19.34 3.37 -2.01
C ALA A 81 18.89 3.65 -3.47
N LEU A 82 18.25 4.80 -3.72
CA LEU A 82 17.85 5.23 -5.05
C LEU A 82 19.05 5.58 -5.94
N ALA A 83 20.06 6.26 -5.40
CA ALA A 83 21.28 6.59 -6.13
C ALA A 83 22.04 5.33 -6.56
N ALA A 84 22.03 4.27 -5.74
CA ALA A 84 22.65 2.98 -6.10
C ALA A 84 22.02 2.27 -7.28
N VAL A 85 20.76 2.65 -7.65
CA VAL A 85 20.02 2.08 -8.79
C VAL A 85 19.77 3.11 -9.89
N ALA A 86 20.50 4.23 -9.92
CA ALA A 86 20.29 5.31 -10.88
C ALA A 86 20.40 4.87 -12.37
N THR A 87 21.09 3.77 -12.64
CA THR A 87 21.22 3.18 -13.98
C THR A 87 20.19 2.10 -14.28
N TYR A 88 19.30 1.79 -13.34
CA TYR A 88 18.24 0.81 -13.57
C TYR A 88 17.20 1.39 -14.53
N ASP A 89 16.94 0.65 -15.61
CA ASP A 89 15.94 1.04 -16.62
C ASP A 89 14.56 0.49 -16.23
N GLY A 90 13.64 1.40 -15.96
CA GLY A 90 12.27 1.10 -15.59
C GLY A 90 11.85 1.58 -14.19
N ASP A 91 10.57 1.40 -13.91
CA ASP A 91 9.99 1.73 -12.61
C ASP A 91 10.47 0.75 -11.52
N ALA A 92 10.68 1.25 -10.32
CA ALA A 92 11.10 0.46 -9.17
C ALA A 92 10.14 0.62 -7.98
N VAL A 93 10.36 -0.18 -6.96
CA VAL A 93 9.67 -0.10 -5.66
C VAL A 93 10.69 0.22 -4.60
N LEU A 94 10.47 1.32 -3.88
CA LEU A 94 11.21 1.65 -2.66
C LEU A 94 10.38 1.21 -1.45
N ARG A 95 11.01 0.45 -0.54
CA ARG A 95 10.47 0.13 0.78
C ARG A 95 11.31 0.78 1.84
N LEU A 96 10.65 1.45 2.79
CA LEU A 96 11.28 2.05 3.94
C LEU A 96 10.80 1.35 5.19
N TYR A 97 11.69 1.05 6.10
CA TYR A 97 11.39 0.45 7.40
C TYR A 97 11.97 1.32 8.50
N TRP A 98 11.22 1.42 9.60
CA TRP A 98 11.69 2.03 10.85
C TRP A 98 11.46 1.04 11.98
N THR A 99 12.56 0.54 12.53
CA THR A 99 12.56 -0.44 13.60
C THR A 99 13.21 0.12 14.87
N PRO A 100 12.76 -0.28 16.08
CA PRO A 100 13.34 0.20 17.33
C PRO A 100 14.78 -0.27 17.57
N GLY A 101 15.28 -1.22 16.80
CA GLY A 101 16.56 -1.87 17.05
C GLY A 101 16.50 -2.91 18.16
N ALA A 102 17.66 -3.44 18.54
CA ALA A 102 17.82 -4.33 19.68
C ALA A 102 17.50 -3.61 21.00
N PRO A 103 17.12 -4.30 22.08
CA PRO A 103 16.89 -3.70 23.39
C PRO A 103 18.11 -2.89 23.87
N GLY A 104 17.90 -1.59 24.10
CA GLY A 104 18.96 -0.64 24.47
C GLY A 104 19.84 -0.18 23.31
N GLY A 105 19.56 -0.59 22.08
CA GLY A 105 20.20 -0.12 20.86
C GLY A 105 19.51 1.12 20.28
N GLU A 106 19.99 1.54 19.11
CA GLU A 106 19.43 2.67 18.37
C GLU A 106 18.37 2.20 17.37
N ALA A 107 17.34 3.04 17.18
CA ALA A 107 16.36 2.82 16.13
C ALA A 107 17.03 2.91 14.74
N THR A 108 16.59 2.06 13.83
CA THR A 108 17.25 1.88 12.53
C THR A 108 16.27 2.13 11.38
N ALA A 109 16.70 2.95 10.42
CA ALA A 109 16.04 3.08 9.13
C ALA A 109 16.67 2.12 8.11
N VAL A 110 15.85 1.40 7.36
CA VAL A 110 16.30 0.54 6.26
C VAL A 110 15.53 0.92 4.99
N ALA A 111 16.24 1.11 3.90
CA ALA A 111 15.67 1.32 2.57
C ALA A 111 16.05 0.15 1.65
N LEU A 112 15.05 -0.42 0.97
CA LEU A 112 15.23 -1.48 0.00
C LEU A 112 14.64 -1.06 -1.34
N VAL A 113 15.37 -1.27 -2.42
CA VAL A 113 14.87 -1.04 -3.79
C VAL A 113 14.78 -2.36 -4.52
N SER A 114 13.67 -2.57 -5.20
CA SER A 114 13.42 -3.76 -6.04
C SER A 114 12.72 -3.37 -7.34
N PRO A 115 12.76 -4.21 -8.39
CA PRO A 115 11.91 -4.03 -9.56
C PRO A 115 10.43 -4.01 -9.17
N VAL A 116 9.59 -3.39 -9.99
CA VAL A 116 8.14 -3.59 -9.94
C VAL A 116 7.84 -5.03 -10.35
N PRO A 117 6.97 -5.77 -9.62
CA PRO A 117 6.66 -7.16 -9.99
C PRO A 117 6.02 -7.28 -11.36
N ASP A 118 6.55 -8.17 -12.20
CA ASP A 118 6.15 -8.37 -13.60
C ASP A 118 4.68 -8.76 -13.79
N TRP A 119 4.04 -9.34 -12.77
CA TRP A 119 2.64 -9.76 -12.83
C TRP A 119 1.64 -8.60 -12.82
N ILE A 120 2.07 -7.37 -12.43
CA ILE A 120 1.16 -6.22 -12.21
C ILE A 120 0.52 -5.75 -13.51
N GLU A 121 1.30 -5.52 -14.56
CA GLU A 121 0.74 -5.04 -15.83
C GLU A 121 -0.20 -6.08 -16.49
N PRO A 122 0.16 -7.37 -16.61
CA PRO A 122 -0.78 -8.38 -17.10
C PRO A 122 -2.06 -8.51 -16.24
N ALA A 123 -1.95 -8.34 -14.92
CA ALA A 123 -3.11 -8.36 -14.04
C ALA A 123 -4.01 -7.13 -14.25
N ARG A 124 -3.44 -5.96 -14.49
CA ARG A 124 -4.20 -4.74 -14.81
C ARG A 124 -4.92 -4.85 -16.13
N GLU A 125 -4.28 -5.37 -17.16
CA GLU A 125 -4.90 -5.60 -18.47
C GLU A 125 -6.09 -6.55 -18.38
N ARG A 126 -5.93 -7.67 -17.68
CA ARG A 126 -6.98 -8.66 -17.46
C ARG A 126 -8.11 -8.15 -16.55
N GLY A 127 -7.80 -7.32 -15.56
CA GLY A 127 -8.61 -7.03 -14.41
C GLY A 127 -8.49 -8.10 -13.32
N GLN A 128 -8.80 -7.73 -12.08
CA GLN A 128 -8.72 -8.61 -10.91
C GLN A 128 -10.08 -9.20 -10.54
N ARG A 129 -10.07 -10.42 -10.02
CA ARG A 129 -11.21 -11.05 -9.35
C ARG A 129 -11.00 -10.91 -7.85
N LEU A 130 -11.98 -10.37 -7.15
CA LEU A 130 -11.97 -10.25 -5.70
C LEU A 130 -12.97 -11.20 -5.07
N VAL A 131 -12.68 -11.61 -3.84
CA VAL A 131 -13.60 -12.31 -2.97
C VAL A 131 -13.80 -11.52 -1.69
N SER A 132 -15.03 -11.44 -1.18
CA SER A 132 -15.30 -10.83 0.11
C SER A 132 -14.83 -11.76 1.25
N LEU A 133 -14.09 -11.20 2.19
CA LEU A 133 -13.62 -11.93 3.38
C LEU A 133 -14.07 -11.20 4.65
N PRO A 134 -14.69 -11.89 5.60
CA PRO A 134 -15.01 -11.31 6.90
C PRO A 134 -13.71 -10.97 7.64
N PHE A 135 -13.66 -9.77 8.17
CA PHE A 135 -12.50 -9.25 8.88
C PHE A 135 -12.99 -8.38 10.04
N PRO A 136 -12.66 -8.69 11.29
CA PRO A 136 -13.10 -7.87 12.41
C PRO A 136 -12.49 -6.47 12.28
N ALA A 137 -13.34 -5.45 12.21
CA ALA A 137 -12.89 -4.07 12.12
C ALA A 137 -12.01 -3.70 13.33
N ARG A 138 -11.01 -2.92 13.07
CA ARG A 138 -10.10 -2.40 14.09
C ARG A 138 -10.69 -1.15 14.74
N SER A 139 -11.89 -1.30 15.32
CA SER A 139 -12.61 -0.16 15.91
C SER A 139 -12.02 0.31 17.24
N ALA A 140 -11.34 -0.56 17.99
CA ALA A 140 -10.71 -0.18 19.24
C ALA A 140 -9.36 0.51 18.99
N PRO A 141 -9.09 1.70 19.58
CA PRO A 141 -7.85 2.45 19.34
C PRO A 141 -6.56 1.65 19.64
N TRP A 142 -6.60 0.75 20.62
CA TRP A 142 -5.46 -0.10 20.98
C TRP A 142 -5.16 -1.22 19.95
N LEU A 143 -6.06 -1.47 18.99
CA LEU A 143 -5.82 -2.35 17.83
C LEU A 143 -5.02 -1.67 16.71
N LEU A 144 -4.62 -0.41 16.92
CA LEU A 144 -3.79 0.37 16.01
C LEU A 144 -4.40 0.50 14.59
N PRO A 145 -5.68 0.92 14.46
CA PRO A 145 -6.33 1.07 13.17
C PRO A 145 -5.54 2.05 12.27
N GLY A 146 -5.48 1.77 10.98
CA GLY A 146 -4.80 2.61 9.99
C GLY A 146 -3.28 2.72 10.19
N THR A 147 -2.65 1.83 10.97
CA THR A 147 -1.19 1.80 11.18
C THR A 147 -0.52 0.88 10.17
N LYS A 148 0.50 1.38 9.49
CA LYS A 148 1.28 0.59 8.54
C LYS A 148 2.47 -0.06 9.23
N SER A 149 2.24 -1.24 9.82
CA SER A 149 3.24 -2.02 10.58
C SER A 149 3.66 -3.28 9.83
N VAL A 150 4.82 -3.83 10.16
CA VAL A 150 5.33 -5.11 9.62
C VAL A 150 4.59 -6.33 10.18
N SER A 151 3.66 -6.18 11.12
CA SER A 151 2.73 -7.22 11.58
C SER A 151 1.72 -7.61 10.48
N TYR A 152 2.23 -8.15 9.39
CA TYR A 152 1.51 -8.32 8.11
C TYR A 152 0.91 -9.71 7.92
N ALA A 153 1.02 -10.59 8.92
CA ALA A 153 0.58 -11.99 8.82
C ALA A 153 -0.89 -12.13 8.42
N THR A 154 -1.77 -11.29 8.98
CA THR A 154 -3.21 -11.30 8.67
C THR A 154 -3.48 -10.90 7.22
N ASN A 155 -2.77 -9.89 6.70
CA ASN A 155 -2.90 -9.45 5.30
C ASN A 155 -2.44 -10.55 4.34
N VAL A 156 -1.31 -11.19 4.63
CA VAL A 156 -0.78 -12.34 3.85
C VAL A 156 -1.75 -13.52 3.88
N ALA A 157 -2.35 -13.82 5.05
CA ALA A 157 -3.35 -14.88 5.18
C ALA A 157 -4.62 -14.57 4.35
N ALA A 158 -5.07 -13.31 4.31
CA ALA A 158 -6.21 -12.90 3.49
C ALA A 158 -5.91 -13.04 1.99
N GLU A 159 -4.72 -12.63 1.52
CA GLU A 159 -4.29 -12.85 0.13
C GLU A 159 -4.22 -14.36 -0.22
N ALA A 160 -3.72 -15.20 0.70
CA ALA A 160 -3.66 -16.64 0.50
C ALA A 160 -5.05 -17.27 0.44
N GLU A 161 -5.99 -16.83 1.29
CA GLU A 161 -7.38 -17.31 1.27
C GLU A 161 -8.10 -16.89 -0.01
N ALA A 162 -7.89 -15.67 -0.50
CA ALA A 162 -8.43 -15.22 -1.78
C ALA A 162 -7.97 -16.16 -2.93
N LYS A 163 -6.69 -16.45 -2.99
CA LYS A 163 -6.13 -17.40 -3.98
C LYS A 163 -6.69 -18.80 -3.84
N ARG A 164 -6.88 -19.30 -2.62
CA ARG A 164 -7.51 -20.60 -2.37
C ARG A 164 -8.95 -20.66 -2.89
N ARG A 165 -9.67 -19.54 -2.87
CA ARG A 165 -11.03 -19.39 -3.44
C ARG A 165 -11.02 -19.09 -4.95
N GLY A 166 -9.87 -19.07 -5.59
CA GLY A 166 -9.73 -18.82 -7.03
C GLY A 166 -9.82 -17.34 -7.42
N ALA A 167 -9.71 -16.41 -6.46
CA ALA A 167 -9.62 -14.98 -6.69
C ALA A 167 -8.18 -14.47 -6.74
N ASP A 168 -7.96 -13.27 -7.28
CA ASP A 168 -6.65 -12.65 -7.36
C ASP A 168 -6.31 -11.88 -6.06
N ASP A 169 -7.33 -11.33 -5.37
CA ASP A 169 -7.21 -10.59 -4.11
C ASP A 169 -8.55 -10.62 -3.35
N ALA A 170 -8.63 -9.91 -2.23
CA ALA A 170 -9.83 -9.83 -1.40
C ALA A 170 -10.30 -8.39 -1.19
N VAL A 171 -11.58 -8.25 -0.87
CA VAL A 171 -12.15 -7.10 -0.17
C VAL A 171 -12.52 -7.53 1.25
N LEU A 172 -11.98 -6.82 2.25
CA LEU A 172 -12.23 -7.11 3.65
C LEU A 172 -13.54 -6.45 4.09
N ILE A 173 -14.39 -7.22 4.73
CA ILE A 173 -15.72 -6.82 5.18
C ILE A 173 -15.79 -6.98 6.68
N ASP A 174 -16.19 -5.93 7.40
CA ASP A 174 -16.42 -6.04 8.83
C ASP A 174 -17.54 -7.05 9.15
N LEU A 175 -17.60 -7.47 10.40
CA LEU A 175 -18.59 -8.45 10.86
C LEU A 175 -20.04 -7.96 10.75
N ASP A 176 -20.25 -6.66 10.67
CA ASP A 176 -21.56 -6.04 10.44
C ASP A 176 -21.91 -5.87 8.94
N GLY A 177 -21.03 -6.31 8.03
CA GLY A 177 -21.20 -6.19 6.59
C GLY A 177 -20.61 -4.92 5.97
N THR A 178 -19.96 -4.05 6.76
CA THR A 178 -19.33 -2.82 6.26
C THR A 178 -18.08 -3.13 5.42
N VAL A 179 -17.99 -2.52 4.24
CA VAL A 179 -16.81 -2.62 3.36
C VAL A 179 -15.65 -1.83 3.98
N LEU A 180 -14.49 -2.45 4.06
CA LEU A 180 -13.26 -1.84 4.59
C LEU A 180 -12.27 -1.51 3.46
N GLU A 181 -11.32 -2.37 3.23
CA GLU A 181 -10.24 -2.21 2.24
C GLU A 181 -9.80 -3.60 1.74
N GLY A 182 -8.87 -3.66 0.78
CA GLY A 182 -8.20 -4.93 0.48
C GLY A 182 -7.03 -5.20 1.43
N PRO A 183 -6.43 -6.40 1.41
CA PRO A 183 -5.29 -6.74 2.27
C PRO A 183 -4.11 -5.77 2.14
N VAL A 184 -3.89 -5.22 0.94
CA VAL A 184 -2.78 -4.29 0.63
C VAL A 184 -3.23 -3.11 -0.24
N THR A 185 -4.54 -2.89 -0.38
CA THR A 185 -5.13 -1.91 -1.29
C THR A 185 -6.31 -1.19 -0.66
N ASN A 186 -6.59 0.04 -1.08
CA ASN A 186 -7.89 0.67 -0.83
C ASN A 186 -8.86 0.27 -1.94
N VAL A 187 -10.15 0.16 -1.63
CA VAL A 187 -11.21 -0.21 -2.57
C VAL A 187 -12.04 1.00 -2.96
N TRP A 188 -12.50 0.99 -4.20
CA TRP A 188 -13.28 2.05 -4.83
C TRP A 188 -14.36 1.47 -5.71
N TRP A 189 -15.45 2.22 -5.88
CA TRP A 189 -16.44 1.90 -6.90
C TRP A 189 -17.07 3.16 -7.46
N ARG A 190 -17.59 3.04 -8.67
CA ARG A 190 -18.26 4.13 -9.38
C ARG A 190 -19.77 3.94 -9.41
N ASP A 191 -20.46 5.07 -9.28
CA ASP A 191 -21.91 5.20 -9.43
C ASP A 191 -22.19 6.51 -10.19
N GLY A 192 -22.39 6.41 -11.48
CA GLY A 192 -22.46 7.57 -12.38
C GLY A 192 -21.15 8.34 -12.39
N THR A 193 -21.18 9.60 -11.95
CA THR A 193 -20.02 10.48 -11.83
C THR A 193 -19.39 10.46 -10.43
N ARG A 194 -19.93 9.67 -9.49
CA ARG A 194 -19.40 9.57 -8.14
C ARG A 194 -18.43 8.39 -8.01
N LEU A 195 -17.31 8.65 -7.36
CA LEU A 195 -16.38 7.62 -6.89
C LEU A 195 -16.52 7.49 -5.39
N LEU A 196 -16.93 6.33 -4.94
CA LEU A 196 -17.14 6.03 -3.53
C LEU A 196 -15.97 5.20 -3.01
N THR A 197 -15.56 5.46 -1.77
CA THR A 197 -14.53 4.71 -1.06
C THR A 197 -14.84 4.73 0.43
N PRO A 198 -14.47 3.69 1.20
CA PRO A 198 -14.66 3.68 2.64
C PRO A 198 -13.95 4.85 3.33
N SER A 199 -14.60 5.40 4.38
CA SER A 199 -14.04 6.47 5.22
C SER A 199 -12.86 5.97 6.05
N LEU A 200 -11.87 6.86 6.27
CA LEU A 200 -10.74 6.58 7.17
C LEU A 200 -11.17 6.35 8.63
N GLU A 201 -12.33 6.81 9.03
CA GLU A 201 -12.92 6.58 10.36
C GLU A 201 -13.17 5.09 10.64
N LEU A 202 -13.27 4.27 9.59
CA LEU A 202 -13.39 2.81 9.70
C LEU A 202 -12.07 2.12 10.07
N GLY A 203 -10.99 2.88 10.25
CA GLY A 203 -9.68 2.35 10.62
C GLY A 203 -8.91 1.71 9.47
N ILE A 204 -9.30 1.94 8.23
CA ILE A 204 -8.54 1.55 7.05
C ILE A 204 -7.28 2.40 6.89
N LEU A 205 -6.34 1.94 6.07
CA LEU A 205 -5.12 2.68 5.81
C LEU A 205 -5.41 3.95 5.00
N ALA A 206 -4.89 5.10 5.44
CA ALA A 206 -4.83 6.33 4.65
C ALA A 206 -3.81 6.17 3.51
N GLY A 207 -4.24 5.58 2.39
CA GLY A 207 -3.37 5.28 1.25
C GLY A 207 -2.89 6.55 0.53
N GLU A 208 -1.59 6.67 0.23
CA GLU A 208 -1.06 7.82 -0.52
C GLU A 208 -1.55 7.83 -1.97
N THR A 209 -1.69 6.65 -2.58
CA THR A 209 -2.35 6.55 -3.89
C THR A 209 -3.82 6.93 -3.78
N ARG A 210 -4.52 6.50 -2.70
CA ARG A 210 -5.91 6.91 -2.46
C ARG A 210 -6.03 8.44 -2.40
N ALA A 211 -5.17 9.13 -1.66
CA ALA A 211 -5.15 10.59 -1.58
C ALA A 211 -4.91 11.22 -2.97
N ALA A 212 -3.93 10.72 -3.72
CA ALA A 212 -3.66 11.20 -5.08
C ALA A 212 -4.87 11.00 -6.02
N LEU A 213 -5.60 9.88 -5.90
CA LEU A 213 -6.80 9.65 -6.73
C LEU A 213 -7.93 10.62 -6.39
N ILE A 214 -8.14 10.98 -5.11
CA ILE A 214 -9.11 12.02 -4.70
C ILE A 214 -8.76 13.36 -5.36
N GLU A 215 -7.48 13.75 -5.34
CA GLU A 215 -7.00 14.99 -5.97
C GLU A 215 -7.23 14.98 -7.50
N LEU A 216 -6.97 13.84 -8.16
CA LEU A 216 -7.06 13.69 -9.61
C LEU A 216 -8.51 13.55 -10.13
N ALA A 217 -9.39 12.91 -9.36
CA ALA A 217 -10.76 12.58 -9.74
C ALA A 217 -11.54 13.81 -10.24
N ARG A 218 -11.42 14.92 -9.52
CA ARG A 218 -12.11 16.17 -9.87
C ARG A 218 -11.74 16.69 -11.27
N SER A 219 -10.46 16.56 -11.66
CA SER A 219 -10.00 16.99 -12.98
C SER A 219 -10.51 16.10 -14.11
N LEU A 220 -11.01 14.92 -13.78
CA LEU A 220 -11.60 13.94 -14.68
C LEU A 220 -13.13 13.98 -14.69
N GLY A 221 -13.75 14.92 -13.96
CA GLY A 221 -15.21 15.08 -13.89
C GLY A 221 -15.88 14.14 -12.88
N TYR A 222 -15.12 13.52 -11.97
CA TYR A 222 -15.65 12.70 -10.89
C TYR A 222 -15.72 13.47 -9.57
N GLU A 223 -16.77 13.20 -8.80
CA GLU A 223 -16.90 13.59 -7.40
C GLU A 223 -16.53 12.40 -6.52
N THR A 224 -15.74 12.64 -5.47
CA THR A 224 -15.36 11.59 -4.51
C THR A 224 -16.20 11.68 -3.25
N GLU A 225 -16.68 10.55 -2.77
CA GLU A 225 -17.46 10.43 -1.55
C GLU A 225 -16.83 9.36 -0.64
N GLU A 226 -16.49 9.77 0.56
CA GLU A 226 -15.95 8.90 1.60
C GLU A 226 -17.05 8.58 2.61
N GLY A 227 -17.32 7.30 2.89
CA GLY A 227 -18.44 6.94 3.75
C GLY A 227 -18.35 5.53 4.34
N THR A 228 -19.43 5.17 5.04
CA THR A 228 -19.67 3.82 5.54
C THR A 228 -20.67 3.13 4.64
N TYR A 229 -20.29 1.99 4.05
CA TYR A 229 -21.10 1.31 3.05
C TYR A 229 -21.13 -0.20 3.30
N GLY A 230 -22.28 -0.81 3.08
CA GLY A 230 -22.42 -2.26 3.09
C GLY A 230 -21.92 -2.90 1.80
N LEU A 231 -21.64 -4.21 1.86
CA LEU A 231 -21.19 -4.98 0.70
C LEU A 231 -22.18 -4.94 -0.46
N ASP A 232 -23.48 -4.91 -0.18
CA ASP A 232 -24.56 -4.80 -1.17
C ASP A 232 -24.43 -3.53 -2.04
N ARG A 233 -23.97 -2.42 -1.43
CA ARG A 233 -23.72 -1.16 -2.13
C ARG A 233 -22.55 -1.27 -3.11
N LEU A 234 -21.48 -1.95 -2.73
CA LEU A 234 -20.35 -2.24 -3.61
C LEU A 234 -20.77 -3.19 -4.74
N LEU A 235 -21.53 -4.25 -4.42
CA LEU A 235 -22.00 -5.21 -5.44
C LEU A 235 -22.96 -4.59 -6.45
N ALA A 236 -23.71 -3.55 -6.09
CA ALA A 236 -24.61 -2.81 -6.98
C ALA A 236 -23.90 -1.80 -7.90
N ALA A 237 -22.60 -1.56 -7.71
CA ALA A 237 -21.82 -0.56 -8.44
C ALA A 237 -21.75 -0.86 -9.96
N GLU A 238 -21.52 0.20 -10.75
CA GLU A 238 -21.27 0.09 -12.20
C GLU A 238 -19.84 -0.38 -12.50
N GLU A 239 -18.90 -0.04 -11.63
CA GLU A 239 -17.48 -0.31 -11.77
C GLU A 239 -16.82 -0.41 -10.39
N VAL A 240 -15.89 -1.33 -10.24
CA VAL A 240 -15.06 -1.49 -9.03
C VAL A 240 -13.59 -1.48 -9.41
N PHE A 241 -12.76 -0.88 -8.58
CA PHE A 241 -11.29 -0.94 -8.72
C PHE A 241 -10.60 -0.83 -7.36
N THR A 242 -9.33 -1.20 -7.32
CA THR A 242 -8.49 -1.04 -6.12
C THR A 242 -7.31 -0.13 -6.41
N SER A 243 -6.70 0.42 -5.35
CA SER A 243 -5.52 1.27 -5.48
C SER A 243 -4.47 0.99 -4.41
N SER A 244 -3.21 1.03 -4.79
CA SER A 244 -2.05 1.01 -3.89
C SER A 244 -0.81 1.58 -4.58
N SER A 245 0.23 1.90 -3.84
CA SER A 245 1.43 2.53 -4.39
C SER A 245 2.12 1.69 -5.46
N VAL A 246 2.20 0.36 -5.28
CA VAL A 246 2.89 -0.52 -6.23
C VAL A 246 1.99 -0.96 -7.38
N ARG A 247 0.73 -1.33 -7.06
CA ARG A 247 -0.23 -1.81 -8.06
C ARG A 247 -0.91 -0.67 -8.81
N GLU A 248 -0.76 0.57 -8.34
CA GLU A 248 -1.45 1.77 -8.87
C GLU A 248 -2.97 1.59 -8.82
N VAL A 249 -3.66 1.78 -9.94
CA VAL A 249 -5.11 1.52 -10.07
C VAL A 249 -5.31 0.17 -10.77
N MET A 250 -6.05 -0.73 -10.13
CA MET A 250 -6.33 -2.07 -10.62
C MET A 250 -7.83 -2.23 -10.86
N PRO A 251 -8.27 -2.37 -12.12
CA PRO A 251 -9.67 -2.67 -12.43
C PRO A 251 -10.09 -4.02 -11.84
N VAL A 252 -11.32 -4.11 -11.37
CA VAL A 252 -11.92 -5.34 -10.83
C VAL A 252 -13.00 -5.82 -11.80
N ILE A 253 -12.94 -7.08 -12.20
CA ILE A 253 -13.90 -7.71 -13.11
C ILE A 253 -14.95 -8.56 -12.38
N THR A 254 -14.64 -9.04 -11.17
CA THR A 254 -15.63 -9.70 -10.31
C THR A 254 -15.39 -9.39 -8.84
N VAL A 255 -16.46 -9.29 -8.07
CA VAL A 255 -16.44 -9.42 -6.60
C VAL A 255 -17.44 -10.51 -6.27
N ASP A 256 -16.97 -11.58 -5.64
CA ASP A 256 -17.74 -12.83 -5.45
C ASP A 256 -18.36 -13.28 -6.78
N ASP A 257 -19.67 -13.47 -6.84
CA ASP A 257 -20.40 -13.88 -8.06
C ASP A 257 -20.82 -12.69 -8.94
N ARG A 258 -20.56 -11.45 -8.53
CA ARG A 258 -20.94 -10.24 -9.29
C ARG A 258 -19.86 -9.86 -10.29
N SER A 259 -20.20 -9.71 -11.57
CA SER A 259 -19.29 -9.27 -12.65
C SER A 259 -19.46 -7.80 -12.99
N TYR A 260 -18.37 -7.15 -13.37
CA TYR A 260 -18.29 -5.75 -13.80
C TYR A 260 -17.66 -5.69 -15.19
N ALA A 261 -18.31 -4.98 -16.12
CA ALA A 261 -17.83 -4.80 -17.49
C ALA A 261 -17.11 -3.45 -17.69
N SER A 262 -17.45 -2.43 -16.88
CA SER A 262 -16.85 -1.11 -16.98
C SER A 262 -15.50 -1.08 -16.28
N ARG A 263 -14.56 -0.33 -16.87
CA ARG A 263 -13.27 0.03 -16.31
C ARG A 263 -12.87 1.47 -16.67
N GLU A 264 -13.87 2.27 -17.01
CA GLU A 264 -13.69 3.63 -17.54
C GLU A 264 -12.98 4.55 -16.54
N ALA A 265 -13.47 4.59 -15.29
CA ALA A 265 -12.88 5.41 -14.24
C ALA A 265 -11.49 4.90 -13.83
N ALA A 266 -11.33 3.58 -13.66
CA ALA A 266 -10.05 2.97 -13.33
C ALA A 266 -8.98 3.30 -14.37
N ASP A 267 -9.28 3.15 -15.67
CA ASP A 267 -8.35 3.44 -16.75
C ASP A 267 -8.03 4.95 -16.86
N ALA A 268 -9.03 5.81 -16.64
CA ALA A 268 -8.82 7.26 -16.65
C ALA A 268 -7.93 7.72 -15.49
N LEU A 269 -8.20 7.22 -14.29
CA LEU A 269 -7.40 7.50 -13.08
C LEU A 269 -6.00 6.93 -13.20
N GLN A 270 -5.84 5.72 -13.73
CA GLN A 270 -4.53 5.11 -13.97
C GLN A 270 -3.66 5.98 -14.88
N ARG A 271 -4.22 6.44 -16.01
CA ARG A 271 -3.51 7.35 -16.92
C ARG A 271 -3.16 8.69 -16.28
N ALA A 272 -4.08 9.24 -15.48
CA ALA A 272 -3.86 10.51 -14.78
C ALA A 272 -2.78 10.37 -13.71
N LEU A 273 -2.80 9.29 -12.91
CA LEU A 273 -1.81 8.99 -11.88
C LEU A 273 -0.39 8.90 -12.49
N ARG A 274 -0.21 8.13 -13.58
CA ARG A 274 1.09 8.01 -14.24
C ARG A 274 1.59 9.33 -14.83
N ARG A 275 0.68 10.15 -15.38
CA ARG A 275 1.06 11.50 -15.85
C ARG A 275 1.45 12.42 -14.70
N ALA A 276 0.81 12.33 -13.55
CA ALA A 276 1.16 13.13 -12.38
C ALA A 276 2.48 12.70 -11.74
N ALA A 277 2.74 11.39 -11.72
CA ALA A 277 3.93 10.80 -11.10
C ALA A 277 5.23 11.00 -11.93
N ARG A 278 5.12 11.32 -13.24
CA ARG A 278 6.26 11.54 -14.15
C ARG A 278 6.50 13.04 -14.47
N ARG A 279 5.90 13.94 -13.69
CA ARG A 279 6.12 15.40 -13.77
C ARG A 279 7.12 15.86 -12.73
#